data_d1a7708af5cb8daf67d511df59362a69
#
_entry.id   d1a7708af5cb8daf67d511df59362a69
#
_cell.length_a   1.000
_cell.length_b   1.000
_cell.length_c   1.000
_cell.angle_alpha   90.00
_cell.angle_beta   90.00
_cell.angle_gamma   90.00
#
_symmetry.space_group_name_H-M   'P 1'
#
loop_
_entity.id
_entity.type
_entity.pdbx_description
1 polymer ?
#
loop_
_entity_poly.entity_id
_entity_poly.type
_entity_poly.pdbx_seq_one_letter_code
_entity_poly.pdbx_strand_id
1 'polypeptide(L)'
;MVQIVAPAAVANPAEHPAAKVVEEYLKMIITRQWKKSADIVDEKSMEVLHQDYVARTGQARTMDEEESMVRRVGKSTIEEVKAMKPREFYTAFHEGLQDRYKVEEAKLEIIRKSITMTVLSVAQETDRLAHVLVRAKYSTGENLIERLELVSLLKNGEKWQVALNEQAPKSTPVEGAAKPAGTAPAKPAVDPVKPVKPAPKPTVKPKTR
;
A
#
# COMPACT_ATOMS: atom_id res chain seq x y z
N MET A 1 9.10 13.80 31.45
CA MET A 1 10.14 13.36 30.50
C MET A 1 9.82 11.93 30.11
N VAL A 2 9.33 11.67 28.91
CA VAL A 2 9.10 10.31 28.40
C VAL A 2 10.44 9.78 27.93
N GLN A 3 10.97 8.78 28.62
CA GLN A 3 12.19 8.09 28.18
C GLN A 3 11.83 7.22 26.96
N ILE A 4 12.26 7.63 25.78
CA ILE A 4 12.16 6.79 24.58
C ILE A 4 13.24 5.72 24.73
N VAL A 5 12.86 4.54 25.18
CA VAL A 5 13.73 3.36 25.18
C VAL A 5 13.84 2.90 23.73
N ALA A 6 15.04 2.92 23.18
CA ALA A 6 15.27 2.38 21.85
C ALA A 6 14.98 0.87 21.86
N PRO A 7 14.25 0.34 20.87
CA PRO A 7 13.97 -1.08 20.78
C PRO A 7 15.28 -1.88 20.69
N ALA A 8 15.35 -3.00 21.42
CA ALA A 8 16.52 -3.86 21.41
C ALA A 8 16.73 -4.47 20.01
N ALA A 9 17.92 -4.26 19.44
CA ALA A 9 18.30 -4.90 18.19
C ALA A 9 18.59 -6.39 18.44
N VAL A 10 18.00 -7.25 17.62
CA VAL A 10 18.24 -8.71 17.69
C VAL A 10 19.63 -9.03 17.16
N ALA A 11 20.42 -9.82 17.88
CA ALA A 11 21.83 -10.12 17.54
C ALA A 11 21.96 -10.85 16.17
N ASN A 12 21.04 -11.74 15.83
CA ASN A 12 20.94 -12.38 14.52
C ASN A 12 19.55 -12.18 13.92
N PRO A 13 19.32 -11.12 13.15
CA PRO A 13 18.00 -10.79 12.62
C PRO A 13 17.37 -11.90 11.78
N ALA A 14 18.16 -12.65 11.02
CA ALA A 14 17.64 -13.69 10.12
C ALA A 14 17.11 -14.94 10.86
N GLU A 15 17.56 -15.17 12.10
CA GLU A 15 17.09 -16.30 12.92
C GLU A 15 15.80 -15.98 13.69
N HIS A 16 15.41 -14.72 13.77
CA HIS A 16 14.20 -14.35 14.47
C HIS A 16 12.95 -14.94 13.79
N PRO A 17 12.00 -15.54 14.54
CA PRO A 17 10.82 -16.17 13.92
C PRO A 17 9.99 -15.23 13.05
N ALA A 18 9.88 -13.94 13.40
CA ALA A 18 9.18 -12.92 12.59
C ALA A 18 9.87 -12.71 11.23
N ALA A 19 11.20 -12.83 11.14
CA ALA A 19 11.94 -12.67 9.90
C ALA A 19 11.51 -13.68 8.83
N LYS A 20 11.34 -14.95 9.22
CA LYS A 20 10.90 -16.03 8.32
C LYS A 20 9.49 -15.76 7.76
N VAL A 21 8.59 -15.27 8.62
CA VAL A 21 7.23 -14.90 8.19
C VAL A 21 7.25 -13.75 7.18
N VAL A 22 8.11 -12.75 7.38
CA VAL A 22 8.25 -11.63 6.43
C VAL A 22 8.83 -12.08 5.10
N GLU A 23 9.85 -12.93 5.11
CA GLU A 23 10.41 -13.46 3.86
C GLU A 23 9.36 -14.24 3.06
N GLU A 24 8.56 -15.07 3.73
CA GLU A 24 7.47 -15.81 3.11
C GLU A 24 6.39 -14.87 2.57
N TYR A 25 5.96 -13.91 3.38
CA TYR A 25 4.99 -12.89 2.99
C TYR A 25 5.43 -12.12 1.75
N LEU A 26 6.63 -11.56 1.77
CA LEU A 26 7.15 -10.76 0.66
C LEU A 26 7.32 -11.59 -0.63
N LYS A 27 7.74 -12.86 -0.52
CA LYS A 27 7.76 -13.78 -1.66
C LYS A 27 6.36 -13.95 -2.26
N MET A 28 5.34 -14.17 -1.43
CA MET A 28 3.96 -14.30 -1.89
C MET A 28 3.46 -13.00 -2.55
N ILE A 29 3.71 -11.83 -1.95
CA ILE A 29 3.30 -10.53 -2.50
C ILE A 29 3.98 -10.26 -3.85
N ILE A 30 5.29 -10.42 -3.93
CA ILE A 30 6.06 -10.17 -5.16
C ILE A 30 5.66 -11.14 -6.27
N THR A 31 5.34 -12.39 -5.92
CA THR A 31 4.91 -13.43 -6.87
C THR A 31 3.39 -13.52 -7.03
N ARG A 32 2.65 -12.59 -6.44
CA ARG A 32 1.19 -12.42 -6.57
C ARG A 32 0.36 -13.60 -6.07
N GLN A 33 0.81 -14.25 -5.02
CA GLN A 33 0.09 -15.35 -4.37
C GLN A 33 -0.84 -14.82 -3.25
N TRP A 34 -1.75 -13.90 -3.59
CA TRP A 34 -2.57 -13.13 -2.64
C TRP A 34 -3.39 -14.01 -1.71
N LYS A 35 -3.98 -15.07 -2.25
CA LYS A 35 -4.79 -16.01 -1.45
C LYS A 35 -3.95 -16.71 -0.37
N LYS A 36 -2.68 -17.04 -0.69
CA LYS A 36 -1.77 -17.66 0.28
C LYS A 36 -1.25 -16.62 1.28
N SER A 37 -0.95 -15.39 0.82
CA SER A 37 -0.49 -14.35 1.74
C SER A 37 -1.53 -14.00 2.81
N ALA A 38 -2.83 -14.14 2.50
CA ALA A 38 -3.90 -13.94 3.47
C ALA A 38 -3.85 -14.93 4.66
N ASP A 39 -3.15 -16.09 4.53
CA ASP A 39 -2.99 -17.06 5.62
C ASP A 39 -2.05 -16.58 6.73
N ILE A 40 -1.17 -15.66 6.40
CA ILE A 40 -0.13 -15.14 7.32
C ILE A 40 -0.32 -13.67 7.67
N VAL A 41 -1.38 -13.04 7.18
CA VAL A 41 -1.80 -11.70 7.59
C VAL A 41 -2.73 -11.79 8.80
N ASP A 42 -2.56 -10.88 9.74
CA ASP A 42 -3.44 -10.76 10.91
C ASP A 42 -4.88 -10.44 10.49
N GLU A 43 -5.84 -11.22 11.01
CA GLU A 43 -7.25 -11.11 10.63
C GLU A 43 -7.84 -9.74 10.96
N LYS A 44 -7.49 -9.19 12.13
CA LYS A 44 -7.93 -7.86 12.52
C LYS A 44 -7.38 -6.77 11.61
N SER A 45 -6.16 -6.93 11.12
CA SER A 45 -5.56 -6.01 10.14
C SER A 45 -6.31 -6.06 8.80
N MET A 46 -6.74 -7.25 8.36
CA MET A 46 -7.58 -7.37 7.16
C MET A 46 -8.97 -6.76 7.37
N GLU A 47 -9.54 -6.91 8.56
CA GLU A 47 -10.82 -6.30 8.92
C GLU A 47 -10.74 -4.76 8.86
N VAL A 48 -9.72 -4.16 9.47
CA VAL A 48 -9.53 -2.70 9.43
C VAL A 48 -9.32 -2.21 8.00
N LEU A 49 -8.51 -2.92 7.19
CA LEU A 49 -8.33 -2.59 5.78
C LEU A 49 -9.68 -2.60 5.02
N HIS A 50 -10.52 -3.59 5.28
CA HIS A 50 -11.86 -3.69 4.68
C HIS A 50 -12.76 -2.53 5.12
N GLN A 51 -12.83 -2.25 6.43
CA GLN A 51 -13.62 -1.15 6.98
C GLN A 51 -13.19 0.20 6.43
N ASP A 52 -11.88 0.46 6.34
CA ASP A 52 -11.33 1.69 5.76
C ASP A 52 -11.69 1.82 4.29
N TYR A 53 -11.65 0.72 3.53
CA TYR A 53 -12.05 0.74 2.13
C TYR A 53 -13.52 1.05 1.95
N VAL A 54 -14.40 0.42 2.72
CA VAL A 54 -15.84 0.67 2.73
C VAL A 54 -16.12 2.14 3.08
N ALA A 55 -15.46 2.66 4.11
CA ALA A 55 -15.62 4.05 4.53
C ALA A 55 -15.20 5.03 3.43
N ARG A 56 -14.06 4.79 2.76
CA ARG A 56 -13.58 5.62 1.65
C ARG A 56 -14.52 5.54 0.44
N THR A 57 -15.02 4.35 0.12
CA THR A 57 -15.97 4.16 -0.99
C THR A 57 -17.26 4.94 -0.72
N GLY A 58 -17.78 4.91 0.51
CA GLY A 58 -18.96 5.70 0.89
C GLY A 58 -18.73 7.23 0.94
N GLN A 59 -17.46 7.67 0.85
CA GLN A 59 -17.08 9.10 0.76
C GLN A 59 -16.72 9.52 -0.67
N ALA A 60 -16.93 8.66 -1.66
CA ALA A 60 -16.68 8.96 -3.06
C ALA A 60 -17.46 10.22 -3.48
N ARG A 61 -16.79 11.10 -4.22
CA ARG A 61 -17.37 12.40 -4.63
C ARG A 61 -18.30 12.28 -5.83
N THR A 62 -18.17 11.21 -6.60
CA THR A 62 -18.96 10.93 -7.79
C THR A 62 -19.39 9.47 -7.83
N MET A 63 -20.49 9.19 -8.53
CA MET A 63 -20.93 7.81 -8.75
C MET A 63 -19.88 6.98 -9.52
N ASP A 64 -19.19 7.60 -10.49
CA ASP A 64 -18.13 6.91 -11.26
C ASP A 64 -16.94 6.51 -10.37
N GLU A 65 -16.58 7.33 -9.38
CA GLU A 65 -15.53 7.01 -8.41
C GLU A 65 -15.94 5.83 -7.53
N GLU A 66 -17.17 5.86 -6.99
CA GLU A 66 -17.74 4.77 -6.19
C GLU A 66 -17.78 3.47 -7.00
N GLU A 67 -18.32 3.52 -8.21
CA GLU A 67 -18.42 2.37 -9.10
C GLU A 67 -17.04 1.80 -9.46
N SER A 68 -16.06 2.67 -9.71
CA SER A 68 -14.68 2.25 -9.98
C SER A 68 -14.05 1.53 -8.77
N MET A 69 -14.34 2.00 -7.55
CA MET A 69 -13.86 1.34 -6.33
C MET A 69 -14.54 -0.01 -6.13
N VAL A 70 -15.86 -0.08 -6.25
CA VAL A 70 -16.63 -1.33 -6.10
C VAL A 70 -16.18 -2.39 -7.12
N ARG A 71 -16.02 -2.02 -8.39
CA ARG A 71 -15.53 -2.91 -9.45
C ARG A 71 -14.10 -3.41 -9.20
N ARG A 72 -13.27 -2.64 -8.53
CA ARG A 72 -11.87 -3.03 -8.22
C ARG A 72 -11.79 -4.29 -7.37
N VAL A 73 -12.77 -4.53 -6.53
CA VAL A 73 -12.86 -5.75 -5.71
C VAL A 73 -13.83 -6.80 -6.30
N GLY A 74 -14.16 -6.65 -7.61
CA GLY A 74 -15.00 -7.61 -8.34
C GLY A 74 -16.46 -7.62 -7.90
N LYS A 75 -16.98 -6.50 -7.38
CA LYS A 75 -18.38 -6.35 -6.93
C LYS A 75 -19.11 -5.31 -7.79
N SER A 76 -20.43 -5.29 -7.68
CA SER A 76 -21.31 -4.39 -8.43
C SER A 76 -21.87 -3.28 -7.55
N THR A 77 -21.96 -3.51 -6.23
CA THR A 77 -22.53 -2.56 -5.26
C THR A 77 -21.66 -2.46 -4.01
N ILE A 78 -21.77 -1.32 -3.31
CA ILE A 78 -21.09 -1.14 -2.03
C ILE A 78 -21.60 -2.08 -0.94
N GLU A 79 -22.86 -2.49 -1.00
CA GLU A 79 -23.47 -3.46 -0.10
C GLU A 79 -22.83 -4.84 -0.24
N GLU A 80 -22.52 -5.25 -1.47
CA GLU A 80 -21.76 -6.48 -1.72
C GLU A 80 -20.34 -6.40 -1.16
N VAL A 81 -19.70 -5.23 -1.28
CA VAL A 81 -18.36 -5.02 -0.67
C VAL A 81 -18.45 -5.10 0.85
N LYS A 82 -19.43 -4.47 1.48
CA LYS A 82 -19.66 -4.53 2.94
C LYS A 82 -19.89 -5.95 3.45
N ALA A 83 -20.54 -6.79 2.65
CA ALA A 83 -20.85 -8.18 2.99
C ALA A 83 -19.67 -9.15 2.85
N MET A 84 -18.54 -8.71 2.26
CA MET A 84 -17.36 -9.56 2.10
C MET A 84 -16.75 -9.92 3.46
N LYS A 85 -16.20 -11.14 3.56
CA LYS A 85 -15.35 -11.48 4.68
C LYS A 85 -13.99 -10.76 4.55
N PRO A 86 -13.33 -10.34 5.65
CA PRO A 86 -12.06 -9.62 5.58
C PRO A 86 -11.00 -10.28 4.71
N ARG A 87 -10.87 -11.60 4.81
CA ARG A 87 -9.92 -12.39 3.99
C ARG A 87 -10.29 -12.41 2.50
N GLU A 88 -11.57 -12.55 2.17
CA GLU A 88 -12.07 -12.49 0.80
C GLU A 88 -11.79 -11.10 0.21
N PHE A 89 -12.12 -10.06 0.97
CA PHE A 89 -11.85 -8.68 0.59
C PHE A 89 -10.35 -8.44 0.34
N TYR A 90 -9.47 -8.85 1.27
CA TYR A 90 -8.01 -8.70 1.11
C TYR A 90 -7.53 -9.31 -0.20
N THR A 91 -7.96 -10.53 -0.52
CA THR A 91 -7.58 -11.21 -1.75
C THR A 91 -8.09 -10.47 -2.98
N ALA A 92 -9.38 -10.14 -3.03
CA ALA A 92 -10.01 -9.43 -4.14
C ALA A 92 -9.42 -8.03 -4.36
N PHE A 93 -9.10 -7.31 -3.29
CA PHE A 93 -8.47 -6.01 -3.34
C PHE A 93 -7.10 -6.06 -4.04
N HIS A 94 -6.27 -7.03 -3.69
CA HIS A 94 -4.96 -7.19 -4.32
C HIS A 94 -5.05 -7.71 -5.76
N GLU A 95 -5.98 -8.61 -6.06
CA GLU A 95 -6.27 -9.08 -7.42
C GLU A 95 -6.73 -7.92 -8.31
N GLY A 96 -7.63 -7.08 -7.84
CA GLY A 96 -8.12 -5.92 -8.59
C GLY A 96 -7.07 -4.82 -8.81
N LEU A 97 -6.11 -4.66 -7.89
CA LEU A 97 -4.93 -3.83 -8.14
C LEU A 97 -4.04 -4.43 -9.23
N GLN A 98 -3.94 -5.76 -9.26
CA GLN A 98 -3.13 -6.49 -10.24
C GLN A 98 -3.67 -6.38 -11.66
N ASP A 99 -4.98 -6.36 -11.86
CA ASP A 99 -5.60 -6.29 -13.19
C ASP A 99 -5.20 -5.03 -13.96
N ARG A 100 -4.81 -3.97 -13.25
CA ARG A 100 -4.24 -2.76 -13.86
C ARG A 100 -2.83 -2.97 -14.41
N TYR A 101 -2.08 -3.92 -13.87
CA TYR A 101 -0.69 -4.20 -14.20
C TYR A 101 -0.54 -5.67 -14.56
N LYS A 102 -1.15 -6.08 -15.68
CA LYS A 102 -1.04 -7.46 -16.15
C LYS A 102 0.44 -7.83 -16.31
N VAL A 103 0.91 -8.72 -15.46
CA VAL A 103 2.24 -9.31 -15.59
C VAL A 103 2.05 -10.72 -16.12
N GLU A 104 2.70 -10.99 -17.22
CA GLU A 104 2.69 -12.29 -17.88
C GLU A 104 3.25 -13.36 -16.96
N GLU A 105 2.69 -14.58 -17.00
CA GLU A 105 3.14 -15.71 -16.19
C GLU A 105 4.63 -16.01 -16.39
N ALA A 106 5.13 -15.85 -17.62
CA ALA A 106 6.55 -16.00 -17.92
C ALA A 106 7.43 -15.03 -17.10
N LYS A 107 7.00 -13.77 -16.92
CA LYS A 107 7.71 -12.79 -16.09
C LYS A 107 7.62 -13.16 -14.59
N LEU A 108 6.48 -13.65 -14.14
CA LEU A 108 6.34 -14.13 -12.75
C LEU A 108 7.27 -15.31 -12.47
N GLU A 109 7.46 -16.19 -13.44
CA GLU A 109 8.39 -17.32 -13.31
C GLU A 109 9.86 -16.86 -13.22
N ILE A 110 10.25 -15.85 -13.99
CA ILE A 110 11.59 -15.22 -13.87
C ILE A 110 11.76 -14.61 -12.47
N ILE A 111 10.75 -13.90 -11.98
CA ILE A 111 10.77 -13.32 -10.63
C ILE A 111 10.92 -14.42 -9.58
N ARG A 112 10.13 -15.50 -9.65
CA ARG A 112 10.18 -16.63 -8.69
C ARG A 112 11.56 -17.25 -8.61
N LYS A 113 12.25 -17.40 -9.75
CA LYS A 113 13.59 -17.99 -9.82
C LYS A 113 14.70 -17.07 -9.35
N SER A 114 14.52 -15.78 -9.47
CA SER A 114 15.54 -14.76 -9.18
C SER A 114 15.41 -14.08 -7.81
N ILE A 115 14.26 -14.25 -7.14
CA ILE A 115 13.98 -13.54 -5.88
C ILE A 115 14.91 -13.97 -4.77
N THR A 116 15.59 -13.01 -4.18
CA THR A 116 16.41 -13.17 -2.96
C THR A 116 15.97 -12.19 -1.90
N MET A 117 16.03 -12.61 -0.64
CA MET A 117 15.68 -11.79 0.51
C MET A 117 16.88 -11.72 1.45
N THR A 118 17.11 -10.54 2.01
CA THR A 118 18.13 -10.34 3.05
C THR A 118 17.47 -9.56 4.19
N VAL A 119 17.31 -10.17 5.34
CA VAL A 119 16.85 -9.50 6.55
C VAL A 119 17.99 -8.63 7.06
N LEU A 120 17.74 -7.33 7.13
CA LEU A 120 18.73 -6.33 7.55
C LEU A 120 18.65 -6.07 9.05
N SER A 121 17.43 -6.01 9.59
CA SER A 121 17.23 -5.80 11.03
C SER A 121 15.86 -6.32 11.47
N VAL A 122 15.78 -6.66 12.76
CA VAL A 122 14.53 -6.88 13.47
C VAL A 122 14.55 -5.99 14.70
N ALA A 123 13.56 -5.11 14.82
CA ALA A 123 13.31 -4.29 15.97
C ALA A 123 12.08 -4.81 16.70
N GLN A 124 12.27 -5.40 17.87
CA GLN A 124 11.16 -5.86 18.69
C GLN A 124 10.75 -4.71 19.63
N GLU A 125 9.59 -4.12 19.35
CA GLU A 125 9.05 -2.99 20.14
C GLU A 125 8.40 -3.48 21.43
N THR A 126 7.71 -4.62 21.36
CA THR A 126 7.11 -5.30 22.53
C THR A 126 7.22 -6.83 22.33
N ASP A 127 6.83 -7.61 23.34
CA ASP A 127 6.76 -9.08 23.23
C ASP A 127 5.81 -9.56 22.10
N ARG A 128 4.94 -8.67 21.63
CA ARG A 128 3.91 -8.97 20.63
C ARG A 128 4.02 -8.16 19.35
N LEU A 129 4.91 -7.18 19.27
CA LEU A 129 5.08 -6.32 18.10
C LEU A 129 6.55 -6.30 17.67
N ALA A 130 6.80 -6.65 16.45
CA ALA A 130 8.11 -6.59 15.83
C ALA A 130 8.05 -5.93 14.45
N HIS A 131 9.12 -5.25 14.09
CA HIS A 131 9.33 -4.61 12.79
C HIS A 131 10.55 -5.24 12.13
N VAL A 132 10.38 -5.71 10.92
CA VAL A 132 11.45 -6.39 10.15
C VAL A 132 11.76 -5.58 8.91
N LEU A 133 13.02 -5.17 8.77
CA LEU A 133 13.53 -4.52 7.57
C LEU A 133 14.19 -5.56 6.67
N VAL A 134 13.71 -5.67 5.45
CA VAL A 134 14.18 -6.65 4.46
C VAL A 134 14.58 -5.93 3.17
N ARG A 135 15.68 -6.39 2.59
CA ARG A 135 16.06 -6.07 1.22
C ARG A 135 15.64 -7.21 0.31
N ALA A 136 14.71 -6.93 -0.61
CA ALA A 136 14.28 -7.85 -1.64
C ALA A 136 14.96 -7.49 -2.97
N LYS A 137 15.51 -8.49 -3.68
CA LYS A 137 16.07 -8.36 -5.02
C LYS A 137 15.47 -9.40 -5.94
N TYR A 138 15.06 -9.01 -7.13
CA TYR A 138 14.54 -9.92 -8.15
C TYR A 138 14.68 -9.33 -9.55
N SER A 139 14.72 -10.19 -10.57
CA SER A 139 14.73 -9.80 -11.97
C SER A 139 13.33 -9.86 -12.57
N THR A 140 13.00 -8.92 -13.42
CA THR A 140 11.81 -8.97 -14.29
C THR A 140 12.13 -9.50 -15.68
N GLY A 141 13.38 -9.91 -15.91
CA GLY A 141 13.93 -10.26 -17.22
C GLY A 141 14.59 -9.05 -17.91
N GLU A 142 14.00 -7.88 -17.79
CA GLU A 142 14.53 -6.62 -18.36
C GLU A 142 15.30 -5.79 -17.33
N ASN A 143 14.86 -5.83 -16.09
CA ASN A 143 15.41 -5.03 -15.00
C ASN A 143 15.70 -5.87 -13.75
N LEU A 144 16.75 -5.48 -13.03
CA LEU A 144 16.98 -5.91 -11.66
C LEU A 144 16.31 -4.92 -10.72
N ILE A 145 15.38 -5.39 -9.91
CA ILE A 145 14.66 -4.59 -8.93
C ILE A 145 15.28 -4.86 -7.55
N GLU A 146 15.59 -3.79 -6.84
CA GLU A 146 15.99 -3.83 -5.43
C GLU A 146 15.06 -2.94 -4.62
N ARG A 147 14.48 -3.48 -3.54
CA ARG A 147 13.52 -2.78 -2.68
C ARG A 147 13.88 -2.99 -1.22
N LEU A 148 13.68 -1.93 -0.43
CA LEU A 148 13.68 -2.02 1.03
C LEU A 148 12.24 -2.03 1.51
N GLU A 149 11.88 -3.04 2.27
CA GLU A 149 10.53 -3.21 2.82
C GLU A 149 10.62 -3.28 4.35
N LEU A 150 9.84 -2.45 5.00
CA LEU A 150 9.62 -2.52 6.44
C LEU A 150 8.26 -3.17 6.68
N VAL A 151 8.26 -4.31 7.34
CA VAL A 151 7.04 -5.07 7.64
C VAL A 151 6.86 -5.18 9.14
N SER A 152 5.69 -4.81 9.62
CA SER A 152 5.31 -4.96 11.02
C SER A 152 4.56 -6.28 11.23
N LEU A 153 4.81 -6.94 12.35
CA LEU A 153 4.15 -8.20 12.70
C LEU A 153 3.62 -8.15 14.12
N LEU A 154 2.47 -8.76 14.31
CA LEU A 154 1.85 -9.02 15.60
C LEU A 154 2.00 -10.51 15.96
N LYS A 155 2.28 -10.78 17.24
CA LYS A 155 2.31 -12.14 17.78
C LYS A 155 0.95 -12.47 18.39
N ASN A 156 0.26 -13.44 17.77
CA ASN A 156 -1.01 -13.99 18.24
C ASN A 156 -0.78 -15.41 18.77
N GLY A 157 -0.76 -15.54 20.10
CA GLY A 157 -0.26 -16.78 20.75
C GLY A 157 1.20 -17.00 20.42
N GLU A 158 1.55 -18.15 19.81
CA GLU A 158 2.91 -18.48 19.39
C GLU A 158 3.22 -18.09 17.93
N LYS A 159 2.24 -17.56 17.18
CA LYS A 159 2.40 -17.27 15.75
C LYS A 159 2.60 -15.78 15.49
N TRP A 160 3.60 -15.46 14.68
CA TRP A 160 3.76 -14.13 14.11
C TRP A 160 2.90 -14.00 12.85
N GLN A 161 2.20 -12.88 12.71
CA GLN A 161 1.35 -12.55 11.57
C GLN A 161 1.62 -11.13 11.12
N VAL A 162 1.51 -10.88 9.83
CA VAL A 162 1.74 -9.55 9.25
C VAL A 162 0.64 -8.58 9.66
N ALA A 163 1.03 -7.43 10.20
CA ALA A 163 0.14 -6.36 10.64
C ALA A 163 0.10 -5.25 9.59
N LEU A 164 -0.97 -5.17 8.81
CA LEU A 164 -1.08 -4.19 7.71
C LEU A 164 -1.17 -2.74 8.20
N ASN A 165 -1.76 -2.53 9.37
CA ASN A 165 -2.09 -1.19 9.89
C ASN A 165 -0.99 -0.57 10.74
N GLU A 166 -0.01 -1.36 11.20
CA GLU A 166 1.09 -0.85 12.01
C GLU A 166 2.14 -0.09 11.18
N GLN A 167 2.01 -0.11 9.85
CA GLN A 167 2.88 0.62 8.93
C GLN A 167 2.45 2.09 8.72
N ALA A 168 1.23 2.46 9.10
CA ALA A 168 0.76 3.83 8.98
C ALA A 168 1.35 4.69 10.11
N PRO A 169 1.88 5.90 9.83
CA PRO A 169 2.34 6.80 10.88
C PRO A 169 1.15 7.17 11.78
N LYS A 170 1.25 6.79 13.05
CA LYS A 170 0.27 7.16 14.07
C LYS A 170 0.62 8.57 14.54
N SER A 171 -0.15 9.58 14.14
CA SER A 171 -0.04 10.92 14.75
C SER A 171 -0.83 10.92 16.06
N THR A 172 -0.12 10.87 17.17
CA THR A 172 -0.73 11.12 18.49
C THR A 172 -0.69 12.63 18.73
N PRO A 173 -1.84 13.30 18.98
CA PRO A 173 -1.81 14.70 19.36
C PRO A 173 -0.95 14.87 20.60
N VAL A 174 0.02 15.78 20.57
CA VAL A 174 0.81 16.13 21.74
C VAL A 174 -0.13 16.88 22.67
N GLU A 175 -0.42 16.32 23.85
CA GLU A 175 -1.24 16.97 24.85
C GLU A 175 -0.57 18.29 25.26
N GLY A 176 -1.27 19.42 25.08
CA GLY A 176 -0.72 20.76 25.35
C GLY A 176 -0.10 21.47 24.12
N ALA A 177 -0.08 20.87 22.95
CA ALA A 177 0.28 21.62 21.72
C ALA A 177 -0.79 22.67 21.46
N ALA A 178 -0.46 23.95 21.64
CA ALA A 178 -1.34 25.05 21.30
C ALA A 178 -1.77 24.89 19.84
N LYS A 179 -3.10 24.82 19.61
CA LYS A 179 -3.68 24.80 18.28
C LYS A 179 -3.07 25.96 17.52
N PRO A 180 -2.35 25.75 16.40
CA PRO A 180 -1.82 26.88 15.63
C PRO A 180 -2.98 27.81 15.32
N ALA A 181 -2.85 29.08 15.72
CA ALA A 181 -3.82 30.10 15.42
C ALA A 181 -4.06 30.05 13.91
N GLY A 182 -5.31 29.77 13.52
CA GLY A 182 -5.68 29.50 12.14
C GLY A 182 -5.16 30.59 11.22
N THR A 183 -4.14 30.28 10.46
CA THR A 183 -3.81 31.02 9.27
C THR A 183 -4.99 30.76 8.31
N ALA A 184 -5.86 31.75 8.20
CA ALA A 184 -6.89 31.77 7.18
C ALA A 184 -6.21 31.46 5.84
N PRO A 185 -6.79 30.58 5.00
CA PRO A 185 -6.20 30.27 3.71
C PRO A 185 -6.09 31.59 2.93
N ALA A 186 -4.85 31.97 2.62
CA ALA A 186 -4.59 33.11 1.75
C ALA A 186 -5.34 32.84 0.44
N LYS A 187 -6.31 33.72 0.12
CA LYS A 187 -6.96 33.72 -1.20
C LYS A 187 -5.85 33.73 -2.25
N PRO A 188 -5.85 32.81 -3.20
CA PRO A 188 -4.91 32.89 -4.31
C PRO A 188 -5.17 34.21 -5.03
N ALA A 189 -4.14 35.05 -5.11
CA ALA A 189 -4.16 36.24 -5.94
C ALA A 189 -4.31 35.76 -7.39
N VAL A 190 -5.50 35.99 -7.94
CA VAL A 190 -5.77 35.77 -9.37
C VAL A 190 -5.14 36.95 -10.09
N ASP A 191 -3.95 36.77 -10.67
CA ASP A 191 -3.41 37.74 -11.63
C ASP A 191 -4.39 37.89 -12.80
N PRO A 192 -4.70 39.14 -13.23
CA PRO A 192 -5.58 39.34 -14.35
C PRO A 192 -4.95 38.80 -15.64
N VAL A 193 -5.57 37.76 -16.17
CA VAL A 193 -5.20 37.15 -17.45
C VAL A 193 -5.29 38.24 -18.53
N LYS A 194 -4.14 38.66 -19.09
CA LYS A 194 -4.10 39.51 -20.28
C LYS A 194 -4.80 38.79 -21.45
N PRO A 195 -5.68 39.48 -22.19
CA PRO A 195 -6.37 38.89 -23.32
C PRO A 195 -5.35 38.47 -24.42
N VAL A 196 -5.32 37.18 -24.71
CA VAL A 196 -4.52 36.61 -25.80
C VAL A 196 -5.18 37.04 -27.12
N LYS A 197 -4.42 37.76 -27.95
CA LYS A 197 -4.82 38.09 -29.32
C LYS A 197 -5.06 36.80 -30.12
N PRO A 198 -6.20 36.70 -30.85
CA PRO A 198 -6.46 35.54 -31.68
C PRO A 198 -5.43 35.42 -32.82
N ALA A 199 -4.90 34.19 -32.99
CA ALA A 199 -3.99 33.87 -34.07
C ALA A 199 -4.67 34.04 -35.46
N PRO A 200 -3.94 34.54 -36.51
CA PRO A 200 -4.48 34.69 -37.83
C PRO A 200 -4.82 33.31 -38.47
N LYS A 201 -6.01 33.28 -39.13
CA LYS A 201 -6.50 32.09 -39.85
C LYS A 201 -5.54 31.74 -41.01
N PRO A 202 -5.26 30.44 -41.24
CA PRO A 202 -4.47 30.04 -42.39
C PRO A 202 -5.22 30.28 -43.67
N THR A 203 -4.58 31.03 -44.59
CA THR A 203 -5.06 31.29 -45.96
C THR A 203 -4.90 30.02 -46.81
N VAL A 204 -6.02 29.43 -47.21
CA VAL A 204 -6.04 28.30 -48.14
C VAL A 204 -5.80 28.84 -49.53
N LYS A 205 -4.68 28.48 -50.18
CA LYS A 205 -4.45 28.76 -51.60
C LYS A 205 -5.28 27.80 -52.48
N PRO A 206 -6.00 28.29 -53.50
CA PRO A 206 -6.73 27.43 -54.43
C PRO A 206 -5.77 26.64 -55.32
N LYS A 207 -6.01 25.35 -55.42
CA LYS A 207 -5.37 24.47 -56.41
C LYS A 207 -5.94 24.81 -57.80
N THR A 208 -5.12 25.36 -58.67
CA THR A 208 -5.38 25.41 -60.14
C THR A 208 -5.24 24.04 -60.76
N ARG A 209 -6.15 23.78 -61.66
CA ARG A 209 -6.25 22.59 -62.50
C ARG A 209 -5.06 22.47 -63.45
#